data_abe8b3d58ea02728855efaf746a70fc8
#
_entry.id   abe8b3d58ea02728855efaf746a70fc8
#
_cell.length_a   1.000
_cell.length_b   1.000
_cell.length_c   1.000
_cell.angle_alpha   90.00
_cell.angle_beta   90.00
_cell.angle_gamma   90.00
#
_symmetry.space_group_name_H-M   'P 1'
#
loop_
_entity.id
_entity.type
_entity.pdbx_description
1 polymer ?
#
loop_
_entity_poly.entity_id
_entity_poly.type
_entity_poly.pdbx_seq_one_letter_code
_entity_poly.pdbx_strand_id
1 'polypeptide(L)'
;MSEPSTATPETPPPDGGSGPLVASSGELVAPVSEGIELCYQTWGDPTGEPMLLVMGLSSPLTWWDPELCSMLARRGYYVITFDNRDVGRSTILRDRVTRGMMVRAFTGRHVRPPYTLVDMANDAFGLLDHLGVASAHVVGVSMGGMIAQTMAVEAPARVRSLTSIMSTTGKRTVGWTDPRLMPLMIRPLRPGLEGYERSSETIWKLIGSPGYPRPEGRTLEIARATYARGISPSGSLRQMMAILTQPNRSPRLHSLRMPALVVHGLSDRMVHVSGGRATASAIPGAELLLVDGMGHDLAPELFETFVDAIDRVAARASEPAA
;
A
#
# COMPACT_ATOMS: atom_id res chain seq x y z
N MET A 1 -16.95 60.96 -13.23
CA MET A 1 -15.52 60.67 -13.02
C MET A 1 -15.47 59.50 -12.06
N SER A 2 -15.30 58.27 -12.58
CA SER A 2 -15.28 57.05 -11.83
C SER A 2 -13.82 56.61 -11.74
N GLU A 3 -13.32 56.41 -10.51
CA GLU A 3 -11.97 55.95 -10.25
C GLU A 3 -11.76 54.48 -10.67
N PRO A 4 -10.58 54.11 -11.18
CA PRO A 4 -10.28 52.73 -11.52
C PRO A 4 -9.89 51.94 -10.27
N SER A 5 -10.59 50.80 -10.09
CA SER A 5 -10.27 49.76 -9.10
C SER A 5 -8.90 49.16 -9.38
N THR A 6 -7.96 49.31 -8.42
CA THR A 6 -6.68 48.62 -8.43
C THR A 6 -6.86 47.18 -7.97
N ALA A 7 -6.82 46.22 -8.92
CA ALA A 7 -6.68 44.82 -8.60
C ALA A 7 -5.30 44.56 -8.04
N THR A 8 -5.23 44.04 -6.82
CA THR A 8 -4.02 43.46 -6.19
C THR A 8 -3.60 42.24 -6.99
N PRO A 9 -2.32 42.05 -7.34
CA PRO A 9 -1.88 40.84 -8.01
C PRO A 9 -2.01 39.65 -7.05
N GLU A 10 -2.81 38.64 -7.48
CA GLU A 10 -2.83 37.33 -6.82
C GLU A 10 -1.43 36.72 -6.85
N THR A 11 -0.92 36.37 -5.68
CA THR A 11 0.29 35.55 -5.55
C THR A 11 0.06 34.23 -6.23
N PRO A 12 0.90 33.78 -7.18
CA PRO A 12 0.74 32.46 -7.77
C PRO A 12 0.89 31.39 -6.67
N PRO A 13 0.16 30.26 -6.79
CA PRO A 13 0.33 29.15 -5.85
C PRO A 13 1.78 28.67 -5.85
N PRO A 14 2.31 28.17 -4.71
CA PRO A 14 3.68 27.69 -4.66
C PRO A 14 3.90 26.61 -5.70
N ASP A 15 4.99 26.73 -6.45
CA ASP A 15 5.39 25.77 -7.49
C ASP A 15 5.28 24.35 -6.96
N GLY A 16 4.47 23.54 -7.62
CA GLY A 16 4.31 22.10 -7.33
C GLY A 16 5.66 21.38 -7.38
N GLY A 17 6.14 21.04 -6.25
CA GLY A 17 7.16 20.15 -5.75
C GLY A 17 8.15 19.44 -6.65
N SER A 18 8.82 20.07 -7.60
CA SER A 18 10.00 19.51 -8.28
C SER A 18 11.31 19.91 -7.61
N GLY A 19 11.43 19.63 -6.31
CA GLY A 19 12.71 19.73 -5.62
C GLY A 19 13.56 18.48 -5.85
N PRO A 20 14.90 18.53 -5.60
CA PRO A 20 15.75 17.34 -5.70
C PRO A 20 15.24 16.21 -4.80
N LEU A 21 15.39 14.96 -5.26
CA LEU A 21 14.99 13.79 -4.46
C LEU A 21 15.71 13.78 -3.11
N VAL A 22 14.96 13.55 -2.04
CA VAL A 22 15.53 13.29 -0.72
C VAL A 22 16.29 11.97 -0.78
N ALA A 23 17.53 11.96 -0.29
CA ALA A 23 18.34 10.75 -0.27
C ALA A 23 17.72 9.70 0.67
N SER A 24 17.72 8.44 0.24
CA SER A 24 17.34 7.32 1.08
C SER A 24 18.54 6.78 1.87
N SER A 25 18.27 6.02 2.93
CA SER A 25 19.30 5.28 3.69
C SER A 25 20.05 4.22 2.87
N GLY A 26 19.54 3.88 1.67
CA GLY A 26 19.84 2.61 1.05
C GLY A 26 19.09 1.46 1.73
N GLU A 27 19.29 0.23 1.24
CA GLU A 27 18.62 -0.94 1.79
C GLU A 27 19.33 -1.47 3.02
N LEU A 28 18.57 -1.70 4.07
CA LEU A 28 18.98 -2.22 5.38
C LEU A 28 18.15 -3.46 5.71
N VAL A 29 18.57 -4.23 6.70
CA VAL A 29 17.87 -5.44 7.15
C VAL A 29 17.59 -5.34 8.65
N ALA A 30 16.36 -5.67 9.04
CA ALA A 30 15.90 -5.70 10.42
C ALA A 30 15.41 -7.09 10.80
N PRO A 31 15.93 -7.72 11.86
CA PRO A 31 15.28 -8.87 12.48
C PRO A 31 14.01 -8.37 13.19
N VAL A 32 12.84 -8.91 12.81
CA VAL A 32 11.55 -8.43 13.32
C VAL A 32 10.82 -9.46 14.18
N SER A 33 11.13 -10.74 13.99
CA SER A 33 10.67 -11.85 14.83
C SER A 33 11.58 -13.06 14.62
N GLU A 34 11.37 -14.15 15.35
CA GLU A 34 12.16 -15.37 15.20
C GLU A 34 12.11 -15.90 13.77
N GLY A 35 13.27 -15.94 13.11
CA GLY A 35 13.43 -16.41 11.74
C GLY A 35 12.89 -15.50 10.65
N ILE A 36 12.46 -14.29 10.97
CA ILE A 36 11.97 -13.29 9.99
C ILE A 36 12.85 -12.04 10.04
N GLU A 37 13.46 -11.74 8.92
CA GLU A 37 14.17 -10.49 8.64
C GLU A 37 13.46 -9.75 7.52
N LEU A 38 13.30 -8.43 7.67
CA LEU A 38 12.74 -7.56 6.65
C LEU A 38 13.82 -6.66 6.06
N CYS A 39 13.86 -6.58 4.75
CA CYS A 39 14.60 -5.54 4.04
C CYS A 39 13.77 -4.25 4.07
N TYR A 40 14.39 -3.16 4.48
CA TYR A 40 13.74 -1.86 4.57
C TYR A 40 14.63 -0.73 4.08
N GLN A 41 14.04 0.43 3.88
CA GLN A 41 14.69 1.66 3.46
C GLN A 41 13.98 2.85 4.11
N THR A 42 14.72 3.89 4.45
CA THR A 42 14.15 5.09 5.08
C THR A 42 14.48 6.34 4.26
N TRP A 43 13.65 7.38 4.42
CA TRP A 43 13.74 8.65 3.73
C TRP A 43 13.47 9.78 4.72
N GLY A 44 14.14 10.90 4.56
CA GLY A 44 13.95 12.06 5.45
C GLY A 44 14.72 11.96 6.76
N ASP A 45 14.43 12.88 7.67
CA ASP A 45 15.09 13.01 8.97
C ASP A 45 14.55 11.94 9.94
N PRO A 46 15.42 11.13 10.59
CA PRO A 46 14.99 10.15 11.60
C PRO A 46 14.25 10.77 12.81
N THR A 47 14.41 12.08 13.04
CA THR A 47 13.69 12.82 14.09
C THR A 47 12.31 13.31 13.65
N GLY A 48 11.98 13.18 12.38
CA GLY A 48 10.68 13.54 11.81
C GLY A 48 9.54 12.61 12.27
N GLU A 49 8.31 12.95 11.91
CA GLU A 49 7.15 12.11 12.26
C GLU A 49 7.19 10.77 11.51
N PRO A 50 7.16 9.63 12.21
CA PRO A 50 7.28 8.33 11.56
C PRO A 50 6.07 8.00 10.67
N MET A 51 6.33 7.62 9.42
CA MET A 51 5.34 7.17 8.46
C MET A 51 5.76 5.84 7.82
N LEU A 52 5.02 4.77 8.10
CA LEU A 52 5.27 3.43 7.58
C LEU A 52 4.44 3.20 6.32
N LEU A 53 5.11 2.86 5.22
CA LEU A 53 4.49 2.56 3.93
C LEU A 53 4.48 1.05 3.68
N VAL A 54 3.29 0.45 3.63
CA VAL A 54 3.09 -1.00 3.48
C VAL A 54 2.63 -1.34 2.07
N MET A 55 3.46 -2.06 1.32
CA MET A 55 3.19 -2.39 -0.08
C MET A 55 2.25 -3.59 -0.25
N GLY A 56 1.72 -3.75 -1.47
CA GLY A 56 0.77 -4.79 -1.84
C GLY A 56 1.37 -6.17 -2.10
N LEU A 57 0.53 -7.07 -2.57
CA LEU A 57 0.85 -8.46 -2.88
C LEU A 57 2.05 -8.57 -3.83
N SER A 58 3.08 -9.31 -3.42
CA SER A 58 4.28 -9.62 -4.24
C SER A 58 5.06 -8.40 -4.73
N SER A 59 4.79 -7.24 -4.19
CA SER A 59 5.39 -5.98 -4.61
C SER A 59 6.48 -5.57 -3.62
N PRO A 60 7.74 -5.42 -4.09
CA PRO A 60 8.83 -4.99 -3.25
C PRO A 60 8.74 -3.51 -2.87
N LEU A 61 9.54 -3.09 -1.90
CA LEU A 61 9.62 -1.69 -1.42
C LEU A 61 9.93 -0.70 -2.54
N THR A 62 10.60 -1.14 -3.59
CA THR A 62 10.94 -0.32 -4.77
C THR A 62 9.73 0.09 -5.63
N TRP A 63 8.54 -0.41 -5.31
CA TRP A 63 7.29 0.04 -5.94
C TRP A 63 6.73 1.31 -5.29
N TRP A 64 7.25 1.70 -4.13
CA TRP A 64 7.09 3.05 -3.64
C TRP A 64 8.01 3.94 -4.46
N ASP A 65 7.41 4.79 -5.30
CA ASP A 65 8.19 5.68 -6.16
C ASP A 65 9.06 6.62 -5.31
N PRO A 66 10.36 6.77 -5.62
CA PRO A 66 11.25 7.67 -4.90
C PRO A 66 10.73 9.11 -4.79
N GLU A 67 10.01 9.59 -5.82
CA GLU A 67 9.43 10.93 -5.77
C GLU A 67 8.33 11.02 -4.72
N LEU A 68 7.41 10.05 -4.66
CA LEU A 68 6.37 10.01 -3.63
C LEU A 68 6.97 9.96 -2.22
N CYS A 69 8.01 9.13 -2.01
CA CYS A 69 8.71 9.06 -0.73
C CYS A 69 9.39 10.40 -0.37
N SER A 70 10.03 11.04 -1.37
CA SER A 70 10.67 12.36 -1.20
C SER A 70 9.66 13.47 -0.88
N MET A 71 8.50 13.46 -1.53
CA MET A 71 7.43 14.42 -1.26
C MET A 71 6.94 14.31 0.19
N LEU A 72 6.73 13.09 0.69
CA LEU A 72 6.36 12.86 2.09
C LEU A 72 7.49 13.29 3.04
N ALA A 73 8.74 12.95 2.73
CA ALA A 73 9.89 13.36 3.54
C ALA A 73 10.05 14.90 3.60
N ARG A 74 9.79 15.62 2.50
CA ARG A 74 9.78 17.09 2.47
C ARG A 74 8.66 17.71 3.32
N ARG A 75 7.60 16.96 3.63
CA ARG A 75 6.54 17.36 4.58
C ARG A 75 6.93 17.09 6.04
N GLY A 76 8.17 16.65 6.31
CA GLY A 76 8.67 16.40 7.67
C GLY A 76 8.47 14.98 8.19
N TYR A 77 8.07 14.04 7.32
CA TYR A 77 7.92 12.63 7.72
C TYR A 77 9.24 11.87 7.64
N TYR A 78 9.50 11.03 8.63
CA TYR A 78 10.46 9.94 8.57
C TYR A 78 9.79 8.75 7.89
N VAL A 79 9.97 8.64 6.59
CA VAL A 79 9.28 7.65 5.75
C VAL A 79 10.03 6.32 5.81
N ILE A 80 9.32 5.23 6.12
CA ILE A 80 9.85 3.88 6.25
C ILE A 80 9.15 2.99 5.23
N THR A 81 9.90 2.41 4.30
CA THR A 81 9.41 1.43 3.31
C THR A 81 10.07 0.08 3.55
N PHE A 82 9.40 -1.02 3.28
CA PHE A 82 9.95 -2.36 3.49
C PHE A 82 9.36 -3.39 2.52
N ASP A 83 10.12 -4.45 2.31
CA ASP A 83 9.63 -5.67 1.67
C ASP A 83 8.86 -6.49 2.69
N ASN A 84 7.60 -6.81 2.43
CA ASN A 84 6.86 -7.78 3.23
C ASN A 84 7.56 -9.15 3.21
N ARG A 85 7.33 -10.02 4.24
CA ARG A 85 7.77 -11.42 4.17
C ARG A 85 7.38 -12.04 2.83
N ASP A 86 8.22 -12.90 2.29
CA ASP A 86 8.04 -13.55 0.99
C ASP A 86 8.21 -12.66 -0.25
N VAL A 87 8.72 -11.44 -0.10
CA VAL A 87 8.96 -10.50 -1.20
C VAL A 87 10.40 -9.97 -1.17
N GLY A 88 10.96 -9.74 -2.33
CA GLY A 88 12.19 -9.01 -2.54
C GLY A 88 13.37 -9.61 -1.76
N ARG A 89 13.94 -8.83 -0.85
CA ARG A 89 15.11 -9.22 -0.03
C ARG A 89 14.76 -9.57 1.42
N SER A 90 13.47 -9.58 1.77
CA SER A 90 13.00 -10.10 3.06
C SER A 90 12.98 -11.62 3.09
N THR A 91 12.84 -12.21 4.26
CA THR A 91 12.78 -13.66 4.45
C THR A 91 11.75 -14.31 3.53
N ILE A 92 12.20 -15.31 2.78
CA ILE A 92 11.36 -16.17 1.95
C ILE A 92 11.12 -17.48 2.68
N LEU A 93 9.85 -17.75 3.04
CA LEU A 93 9.45 -18.94 3.76
C LEU A 93 9.42 -20.19 2.86
N ARG A 94 9.44 -21.38 3.47
CA ARG A 94 9.52 -22.67 2.75
C ARG A 94 8.20 -23.43 2.73
N ASP A 95 7.19 -22.97 3.45
CA ASP A 95 5.88 -23.61 3.54
C ASP A 95 5.23 -23.74 2.17
N ARG A 96 4.62 -24.90 1.92
CA ARG A 96 3.98 -25.18 0.64
C ARG A 96 2.51 -24.84 0.68
N VAL A 97 2.05 -24.11 -0.33
CA VAL A 97 0.62 -23.91 -0.62
C VAL A 97 0.22 -24.85 -1.74
N THR A 98 -0.76 -25.72 -1.47
CA THR A 98 -1.27 -26.66 -2.46
C THR A 98 -2.46 -26.07 -3.23
N ARG A 99 -2.74 -26.60 -4.44
CA ARG A 99 -3.94 -26.23 -5.20
C ARG A 99 -5.23 -26.47 -4.41
N GLY A 100 -5.28 -27.55 -3.63
CA GLY A 100 -6.43 -27.85 -2.76
C GLY A 100 -6.65 -26.79 -1.69
N MET A 101 -5.57 -26.27 -1.07
CA MET A 101 -5.64 -25.16 -0.10
C MET A 101 -6.19 -23.89 -0.77
N MET A 102 -5.69 -23.55 -1.95
CA MET A 102 -6.17 -22.38 -2.71
C MET A 102 -7.65 -22.46 -3.05
N VAL A 103 -8.12 -23.61 -3.57
CA VAL A 103 -9.54 -23.83 -3.88
C VAL A 103 -10.41 -23.73 -2.63
N ARG A 104 -9.99 -24.33 -1.51
CA ARG A 104 -10.72 -24.23 -0.23
C ARG A 104 -10.80 -22.79 0.27
N ALA A 105 -9.69 -22.07 0.27
CA ALA A 105 -9.64 -20.66 0.67
C ALA A 105 -10.53 -19.80 -0.22
N PHE A 106 -10.43 -19.95 -1.52
CA PHE A 106 -11.25 -19.24 -2.50
C PHE A 106 -12.76 -19.48 -2.32
N THR A 107 -13.15 -20.74 -2.06
CA THR A 107 -14.56 -21.10 -1.80
C THR A 107 -15.02 -20.75 -0.38
N GLY A 108 -14.19 -20.16 0.46
CA GLY A 108 -14.52 -19.79 1.84
C GLY A 108 -14.56 -20.96 2.81
N ARG A 109 -14.04 -22.14 2.41
CA ARG A 109 -13.89 -23.28 3.31
C ARG A 109 -12.69 -23.08 4.21
N HIS A 110 -12.81 -23.52 5.46
CA HIS A 110 -11.72 -23.43 6.42
C HIS A 110 -10.45 -24.13 5.91
N VAL A 111 -9.34 -23.38 5.93
CA VAL A 111 -7.99 -23.87 5.64
C VAL A 111 -7.00 -23.03 6.46
N ARG A 112 -6.02 -23.68 7.06
CA ARG A 112 -4.96 -22.98 7.80
C ARG A 112 -3.92 -22.47 6.80
N PRO A 113 -3.72 -21.13 6.70
CA PRO A 113 -2.65 -20.57 5.86
C PRO A 113 -1.29 -20.79 6.56
N PRO A 114 -0.18 -20.69 5.82
CA PRO A 114 1.17 -20.69 6.40
C PRO A 114 1.37 -19.53 7.40
N TYR A 115 0.79 -18.39 7.11
CA TYR A 115 0.70 -17.21 7.97
C TYR A 115 -0.53 -16.36 7.59
N THR A 116 -0.84 -15.40 8.42
CA THR A 116 -2.02 -14.52 8.32
C THR A 116 -1.60 -13.07 8.09
N LEU A 117 -2.57 -12.19 7.83
CA LEU A 117 -2.31 -10.74 7.82
C LEU A 117 -1.94 -10.20 9.22
N VAL A 118 -2.30 -10.91 10.31
CA VAL A 118 -1.88 -10.55 11.68
C VAL A 118 -0.38 -10.81 11.84
N ASP A 119 0.14 -11.92 11.31
CA ASP A 119 1.58 -12.19 11.32
C ASP A 119 2.36 -11.12 10.54
N MET A 120 1.82 -10.67 9.39
CA MET A 120 2.44 -9.59 8.60
C MET A 120 2.34 -8.22 9.30
N ALA A 121 1.27 -7.96 10.03
CA ALA A 121 1.14 -6.76 10.87
C ALA A 121 2.14 -6.77 12.03
N ASN A 122 2.38 -7.94 12.64
CA ASN A 122 3.39 -8.11 13.68
C ASN A 122 4.81 -7.91 13.14
N ASP A 123 5.11 -8.32 11.90
CA ASP A 123 6.39 -8.01 11.26
C ASP A 123 6.59 -6.49 11.11
N ALA A 124 5.54 -5.79 10.67
CA ALA A 124 5.58 -4.34 10.53
C ALA A 124 5.79 -3.64 11.89
N PHE A 125 5.17 -4.13 12.96
CA PHE A 125 5.47 -3.65 14.32
C PHE A 125 6.89 -4.01 14.76
N GLY A 126 7.39 -5.21 14.45
CA GLY A 126 8.77 -5.60 14.75
C GLY A 126 9.79 -4.68 14.05
N LEU A 127 9.50 -4.23 12.81
CA LEU A 127 10.32 -3.23 12.13
C LEU A 127 10.29 -1.87 12.86
N LEU A 128 9.12 -1.41 13.30
CA LEU A 128 9.01 -0.19 14.09
C LEU A 128 9.77 -0.32 15.41
N ASP A 129 9.70 -1.47 16.09
CA ASP A 129 10.42 -1.74 17.33
C ASP A 129 11.94 -1.74 17.10
N HIS A 130 12.42 -2.35 16.01
CA HIS A 130 13.83 -2.32 15.62
C HIS A 130 14.35 -0.89 15.41
N LEU A 131 13.50 -0.01 14.88
CA LEU A 131 13.82 1.41 14.65
C LEU A 131 13.59 2.30 15.88
N GLY A 132 13.14 1.75 17.00
CA GLY A 132 12.80 2.52 18.21
C GLY A 132 11.55 3.40 18.05
N VAL A 133 10.68 3.10 17.08
CA VAL A 133 9.48 3.87 16.76
C VAL A 133 8.28 3.33 17.54
N ALA A 134 7.82 4.07 18.53
CA ALA A 134 6.70 3.67 19.38
C ALA A 134 5.35 3.65 18.64
N SER A 135 5.12 4.60 17.74
CA SER A 135 3.90 4.69 16.92
C SER A 135 4.18 5.43 15.61
N ALA A 136 3.43 5.12 14.56
CA ALA A 136 3.61 5.71 13.24
C ALA A 136 2.27 6.01 12.55
N HIS A 137 2.30 6.92 11.58
CA HIS A 137 1.28 6.97 10.53
C HIS A 137 1.46 5.77 9.63
N VAL A 138 0.39 5.05 9.30
CA VAL A 138 0.48 3.83 8.50
C VAL A 138 -0.30 4.01 7.20
N VAL A 139 0.42 3.91 6.09
CA VAL A 139 -0.14 4.00 4.72
C VAL A 139 0.02 2.65 4.05
N GLY A 140 -1.08 2.03 3.64
CA GLY A 140 -1.04 0.72 3.00
C GLY A 140 -1.77 0.68 1.67
N VAL A 141 -1.16 0.02 0.68
CA VAL A 141 -1.69 -0.14 -0.67
C VAL A 141 -2.14 -1.57 -0.90
N SER A 142 -3.38 -1.79 -1.38
CA SER A 142 -3.90 -3.12 -1.73
C SER A 142 -3.83 -4.10 -0.54
N MET A 143 -3.08 -5.21 -0.62
CA MET A 143 -2.79 -6.08 0.54
C MET A 143 -2.16 -5.28 1.69
N GLY A 144 -1.28 -4.33 1.40
CA GLY A 144 -0.70 -3.43 2.42
C GLY A 144 -1.77 -2.62 3.16
N GLY A 145 -2.84 -2.21 2.48
CA GLY A 145 -3.99 -1.58 3.13
C GLY A 145 -4.74 -2.55 4.04
N MET A 146 -4.80 -3.83 3.71
CA MET A 146 -5.37 -4.85 4.59
C MET A 146 -4.48 -5.08 5.82
N ILE A 147 -3.15 -5.04 5.65
CA ILE A 147 -2.17 -5.13 6.75
C ILE A 147 -2.29 -3.88 7.65
N ALA A 148 -2.32 -2.68 7.07
CA ALA A 148 -2.48 -1.42 7.80
C ALA A 148 -3.77 -1.38 8.62
N GLN A 149 -4.90 -1.82 8.05
CA GLN A 149 -6.15 -1.99 8.78
C GLN A 149 -6.00 -3.01 9.93
N THR A 150 -5.26 -4.11 9.70
CA THR A 150 -5.00 -5.12 10.73
C THR A 150 -4.14 -4.53 11.86
N MET A 151 -3.08 -3.78 11.53
CA MET A 151 -2.26 -3.06 12.52
C MET A 151 -3.12 -2.13 13.38
N ALA A 152 -3.97 -1.30 12.75
CA ALA A 152 -4.85 -0.39 13.47
C ALA A 152 -5.83 -1.09 14.41
N VAL A 153 -6.29 -2.28 14.04
CA VAL A 153 -7.24 -3.08 14.81
C VAL A 153 -6.55 -3.87 15.94
N GLU A 154 -5.34 -4.41 15.70
CA GLU A 154 -4.61 -5.22 16.70
C GLU A 154 -3.91 -4.34 17.76
N ALA A 155 -3.36 -3.19 17.37
CA ALA A 155 -2.65 -2.29 18.27
C ALA A 155 -2.93 -0.82 17.94
N PRO A 156 -4.15 -0.31 18.21
CA PRO A 156 -4.56 1.04 17.83
C PRO A 156 -3.67 2.15 18.41
N ALA A 157 -3.08 1.94 19.57
CA ALA A 157 -2.13 2.89 20.18
C ALA A 157 -0.81 3.01 19.39
N ARG A 158 -0.48 2.07 18.53
CA ARG A 158 0.72 2.06 17.68
C ARG A 158 0.49 2.74 16.32
N VAL A 159 -0.77 3.07 15.97
CA VAL A 159 -1.15 3.66 14.68
C VAL A 159 -1.72 5.05 14.91
N ARG A 160 -0.94 6.09 14.56
CA ARG A 160 -1.32 7.49 14.72
C ARG A 160 -2.42 7.92 13.76
N SER A 161 -2.30 7.53 12.49
CA SER A 161 -3.33 7.64 11.47
C SER A 161 -3.28 6.44 10.53
N LEU A 162 -4.40 6.12 9.91
CA LEU A 162 -4.54 5.02 8.96
C LEU A 162 -4.87 5.55 7.56
N THR A 163 -4.04 5.25 6.57
CA THR A 163 -4.38 5.45 5.15
C THR A 163 -4.48 4.10 4.44
N SER A 164 -5.63 3.81 3.86
CA SER A 164 -5.91 2.57 3.14
C SER A 164 -6.22 2.87 1.67
N ILE A 165 -5.28 2.55 0.77
CA ILE A 165 -5.35 2.86 -0.65
C ILE A 165 -5.72 1.59 -1.42
N MET A 166 -6.72 1.64 -2.33
CA MET A 166 -7.17 0.57 -3.23
C MET A 166 -7.30 -0.80 -2.54
N SER A 167 -7.92 -0.84 -1.36
CA SER A 167 -7.99 -2.02 -0.49
C SER A 167 -9.41 -2.38 -0.09
N THR A 168 -9.58 -3.39 0.78
CA THR A 168 -10.89 -3.88 1.22
C THR A 168 -10.86 -4.35 2.68
N THR A 169 -12.03 -4.44 3.31
CA THR A 169 -12.21 -4.88 4.70
C THR A 169 -12.05 -6.38 4.92
N GLY A 170 -11.92 -7.17 3.86
CA GLY A 170 -11.98 -8.63 3.93
C GLY A 170 -13.41 -9.21 3.91
N LYS A 171 -14.44 -8.36 3.87
CA LYS A 171 -15.82 -8.82 3.64
C LYS A 171 -15.94 -9.33 2.20
N ARG A 172 -16.33 -10.60 2.02
CA ARG A 172 -16.31 -11.29 0.72
C ARG A 172 -17.28 -10.71 -0.32
N THR A 173 -18.24 -9.88 0.08
CA THR A 173 -19.23 -9.27 -0.81
C THR A 173 -18.81 -7.90 -1.36
N VAL A 174 -17.64 -7.39 -0.97
CA VAL A 174 -17.09 -6.10 -1.42
C VAL A 174 -15.64 -6.24 -1.83
N GLY A 175 -15.16 -5.35 -2.67
CA GLY A 175 -13.77 -5.38 -3.15
C GLY A 175 -13.46 -6.63 -3.99
N TRP A 176 -14.44 -7.15 -4.71
CA TRP A 176 -14.27 -8.30 -5.60
C TRP A 176 -13.39 -7.95 -6.81
N THR A 177 -12.64 -8.92 -7.27
CA THR A 177 -11.80 -8.78 -8.46
C THR A 177 -12.64 -9.00 -9.73
N ASP A 178 -12.43 -8.19 -10.78
CA ASP A 178 -13.07 -8.39 -12.08
C ASP A 178 -12.82 -9.83 -12.55
N PRO A 179 -13.88 -10.62 -12.87
CA PRO A 179 -13.74 -12.00 -13.32
C PRO A 179 -12.81 -12.18 -14.51
N ARG A 180 -12.62 -11.15 -15.34
CA ARG A 180 -11.70 -11.17 -16.48
C ARG A 180 -10.23 -11.29 -16.07
N LEU A 181 -9.88 -10.92 -14.83
CA LEU A 181 -8.54 -11.05 -14.27
C LEU A 181 -8.26 -12.44 -13.72
N MET A 182 -9.29 -13.22 -13.39
CA MET A 182 -9.15 -14.55 -12.78
C MET A 182 -8.24 -15.50 -13.57
N PRO A 183 -8.37 -15.62 -14.91
CA PRO A 183 -7.49 -16.49 -15.69
C PRO A 183 -6.01 -16.09 -15.61
N LEU A 184 -5.73 -14.78 -15.47
CA LEU A 184 -4.36 -14.27 -15.36
C LEU A 184 -3.78 -14.54 -13.97
N MET A 185 -4.59 -14.40 -12.92
CA MET A 185 -4.15 -14.65 -11.54
C MET A 185 -3.81 -16.10 -11.24
N ILE A 186 -4.46 -17.06 -11.91
CA ILE A 186 -4.23 -18.50 -11.72
C ILE A 186 -3.22 -19.07 -12.71
N ARG A 187 -2.86 -18.33 -13.75
CA ARG A 187 -1.90 -18.78 -14.75
C ARG A 187 -0.49 -18.77 -14.17
N PRO A 188 0.29 -19.85 -14.29
CA PRO A 188 1.69 -19.83 -13.91
C PRO A 188 2.46 -18.75 -14.66
N LEU A 189 3.33 -18.03 -13.95
CA LEU A 189 4.25 -17.10 -14.58
C LEU A 189 5.13 -17.86 -15.61
N ARG A 190 5.32 -17.27 -16.76
CA ARG A 190 6.28 -17.83 -17.73
C ARG A 190 7.68 -17.69 -17.14
N PRO A 191 8.55 -18.70 -17.33
CA PRO A 191 9.90 -18.67 -16.80
C PRO A 191 10.75 -17.58 -17.49
N GLY A 192 11.74 -17.09 -16.74
CA GLY A 192 12.71 -16.11 -17.22
C GLY A 192 12.20 -14.67 -17.24
N LEU A 193 13.14 -13.73 -17.43
CA LEU A 193 12.85 -12.30 -17.42
C LEU A 193 11.82 -11.91 -18.48
N GLU A 194 12.00 -12.38 -19.72
CA GLU A 194 11.08 -12.07 -20.83
C GLU A 194 9.63 -12.55 -20.55
N GLY A 195 9.51 -13.72 -19.89
CA GLY A 195 8.21 -14.24 -19.47
C GLY A 195 7.55 -13.39 -18.39
N TYR A 196 8.35 -12.87 -17.45
CA TYR A 196 7.91 -11.97 -16.40
C TYR A 196 7.50 -10.60 -16.97
N GLU A 197 8.29 -10.02 -17.87
CA GLU A 197 8.00 -8.77 -18.57
C GLU A 197 6.66 -8.82 -19.31
N ARG A 198 6.44 -9.84 -20.13
CA ARG A 198 5.17 -10.04 -20.87
C ARG A 198 3.97 -10.20 -19.94
N SER A 199 4.17 -10.90 -18.83
CA SER A 199 3.11 -11.07 -17.83
C SER A 199 2.78 -9.74 -17.15
N SER A 200 3.80 -8.95 -16.82
CA SER A 200 3.67 -7.62 -16.22
C SER A 200 2.93 -6.67 -17.16
N GLU A 201 3.34 -6.56 -18.42
CA GLU A 201 2.62 -5.73 -19.40
C GLU A 201 1.15 -6.13 -19.54
N THR A 202 0.88 -7.43 -19.59
CA THR A 202 -0.49 -7.93 -19.74
C THR A 202 -1.36 -7.53 -18.55
N ILE A 203 -0.85 -7.71 -17.33
CA ILE A 203 -1.61 -7.41 -16.12
C ILE A 203 -1.81 -5.91 -15.96
N TRP A 204 -0.75 -5.11 -16.17
CA TRP A 204 -0.82 -3.66 -15.99
C TRP A 204 -1.69 -2.95 -17.03
N LYS A 205 -1.79 -3.46 -18.25
CA LYS A 205 -2.79 -3.00 -19.25
C LYS A 205 -4.24 -3.18 -18.79
N LEU A 206 -4.49 -4.13 -17.89
CA LEU A 206 -5.83 -4.44 -17.41
C LEU A 206 -6.19 -3.74 -16.10
N ILE A 207 -5.20 -3.55 -15.21
CA ILE A 207 -5.45 -3.03 -13.86
C ILE A 207 -4.97 -1.59 -13.67
N GLY A 208 -4.07 -1.10 -14.54
CA GLY A 208 -3.56 0.27 -14.47
C GLY A 208 -4.63 1.33 -14.66
N SER A 209 -4.28 2.56 -14.38
CA SER A 209 -5.15 3.73 -14.41
C SER A 209 -5.43 4.18 -15.85
N PRO A 210 -6.66 4.04 -16.37
CA PRO A 210 -6.94 4.49 -17.74
C PRO A 210 -6.92 6.02 -17.88
N GLY A 211 -7.19 6.77 -16.81
CA GLY A 211 -7.11 8.24 -16.80
C GLY A 211 -5.69 8.77 -16.63
N TYR A 212 -4.75 7.92 -16.18
CA TYR A 212 -3.36 8.27 -15.90
C TYR A 212 -2.43 7.18 -16.46
N PRO A 213 -2.30 7.09 -17.79
CA PRO A 213 -1.55 6.00 -18.42
C PRO A 213 -0.06 6.13 -18.12
N ARG A 214 0.55 5.01 -17.76
CA ARG A 214 2.01 4.97 -17.53
C ARG A 214 2.77 5.38 -18.79
N PRO A 215 3.88 6.11 -18.63
CA PRO A 215 4.81 6.38 -19.74
C PRO A 215 5.26 5.09 -20.43
N GLU A 216 5.50 5.18 -21.72
CA GLU A 216 6.00 4.05 -22.52
C GLU A 216 7.31 3.48 -21.92
N GLY A 217 7.41 2.17 -21.84
CA GLY A 217 8.59 1.49 -21.27
C GLY A 217 8.60 1.41 -19.72
N ARG A 218 7.87 2.26 -18.98
CA ARG A 218 7.93 2.30 -17.52
C ARG A 218 7.52 0.96 -16.88
N THR A 219 6.53 0.27 -17.43
CA THR A 219 6.12 -1.05 -16.94
C THR A 219 7.24 -2.08 -17.07
N LEU A 220 7.96 -2.09 -18.18
CA LEU A 220 9.11 -2.98 -18.39
C LEU A 220 10.28 -2.64 -17.48
N GLU A 221 10.56 -1.37 -17.29
CA GLU A 221 11.60 -0.91 -16.35
C GLU A 221 11.34 -1.44 -14.94
N ILE A 222 10.12 -1.23 -14.42
CA ILE A 222 9.69 -1.72 -13.10
C ILE A 222 9.76 -3.26 -13.06
N ALA A 223 9.32 -3.94 -14.12
CA ALA A 223 9.37 -5.40 -14.19
C ALA A 223 10.80 -5.93 -14.13
N ARG A 224 11.74 -5.32 -14.86
CA ARG A 224 13.18 -5.67 -14.84
C ARG A 224 13.79 -5.46 -13.47
N ALA A 225 13.56 -4.32 -12.87
CA ALA A 225 14.06 -4.00 -11.53
C ALA A 225 13.50 -4.99 -10.47
N THR A 226 12.21 -5.32 -10.55
CA THR A 226 11.56 -6.29 -9.66
C THR A 226 12.15 -7.69 -9.86
N TYR A 227 12.33 -8.11 -11.12
CA TYR A 227 12.89 -9.43 -11.43
C TYR A 227 14.34 -9.56 -10.93
N ALA A 228 15.18 -8.53 -11.17
CA ALA A 228 16.57 -8.48 -10.71
C ALA A 228 16.67 -8.49 -9.17
N ARG A 229 15.69 -7.92 -8.47
CA ARG A 229 15.61 -7.93 -7.01
C ARG A 229 15.25 -9.32 -6.46
N GLY A 230 14.65 -10.16 -7.26
CA GLY A 230 14.17 -11.50 -6.90
C GLY A 230 12.65 -11.58 -6.85
N ILE A 231 12.13 -12.59 -7.50
CA ILE A 231 10.69 -12.92 -7.47
C ILE A 231 10.48 -14.23 -6.72
N SER A 232 9.41 -14.32 -5.94
CA SER A 232 9.04 -15.51 -5.18
C SER A 232 7.62 -15.98 -5.54
N PRO A 233 7.44 -16.82 -6.57
CA PRO A 233 6.12 -17.31 -6.93
C PRO A 233 5.43 -18.10 -5.81
N SER A 234 6.20 -18.85 -5.01
CA SER A 234 5.70 -19.55 -3.82
C SER A 234 5.32 -18.58 -2.71
N GLY A 235 6.07 -17.48 -2.54
CA GLY A 235 5.75 -16.39 -1.62
C GLY A 235 4.45 -15.71 -1.99
N SER A 236 4.26 -15.41 -3.28
CA SER A 236 3.00 -14.87 -3.80
C SER A 236 1.79 -15.73 -3.44
N LEU A 237 1.93 -17.07 -3.52
CA LEU A 237 0.85 -17.98 -3.14
C LEU A 237 0.58 -17.96 -1.62
N ARG A 238 1.61 -17.83 -0.79
CA ARG A 238 1.43 -17.73 0.67
C ARG A 238 0.77 -16.42 1.07
N GLN A 239 1.18 -15.30 0.49
CA GLN A 239 0.51 -14.00 0.69
C GLN A 239 -0.94 -14.03 0.20
N MET A 240 -1.21 -14.66 -0.95
CA MET A 240 -2.58 -14.84 -1.45
C MET A 240 -3.42 -15.69 -0.48
N MET A 241 -2.84 -16.71 0.14
CA MET A 241 -3.53 -17.48 1.20
C MET A 241 -3.89 -16.59 2.39
N ALA A 242 -2.99 -15.72 2.84
CA ALA A 242 -3.28 -14.77 3.92
C ALA A 242 -4.45 -13.84 3.55
N ILE A 243 -4.50 -13.36 2.29
CA ILE A 243 -5.62 -12.54 1.78
C ILE A 243 -6.93 -13.34 1.76
N LEU A 244 -6.93 -14.55 1.21
CA LEU A 244 -8.16 -15.33 1.03
C LEU A 244 -8.75 -15.88 2.34
N THR A 245 -7.92 -16.04 3.37
CA THR A 245 -8.32 -16.58 4.67
C THR A 245 -8.55 -15.49 5.73
N GLN A 246 -8.34 -14.21 5.38
CA GLN A 246 -8.54 -13.11 6.30
C GLN A 246 -9.99 -13.01 6.79
N PRO A 247 -10.22 -12.63 8.04
CA PRO A 247 -11.55 -12.35 8.54
C PRO A 247 -12.08 -11.02 7.98
N ASN A 248 -13.41 -10.85 8.01
CA ASN A 248 -14.03 -9.55 7.80
C ASN A 248 -13.68 -8.61 8.97
N ARG A 249 -12.93 -7.54 8.69
CA ARG A 249 -12.50 -6.56 9.70
C ARG A 249 -13.53 -5.47 9.99
N SER A 250 -14.61 -5.34 9.19
CA SER A 250 -15.57 -4.25 9.33
C SER A 250 -16.07 -4.04 10.77
N PRO A 251 -16.42 -5.08 11.57
CA PRO A 251 -16.86 -4.87 12.94
C PRO A 251 -15.79 -4.26 13.85
N ARG A 252 -14.53 -4.67 13.66
CA ARG A 252 -13.40 -4.18 14.46
C ARG A 252 -12.95 -2.77 14.00
N LEU A 253 -13.07 -2.47 12.71
CA LEU A 253 -12.78 -1.12 12.16
C LEU A 253 -13.73 -0.07 12.76
N HIS A 254 -14.94 -0.44 13.17
CA HIS A 254 -15.89 0.48 13.78
C HIS A 254 -15.45 0.99 15.17
N SER A 255 -14.55 0.30 15.83
CA SER A 255 -13.98 0.74 17.12
C SER A 255 -12.80 1.70 17.01
N LEU A 256 -12.27 1.93 15.82
CA LEU A 256 -11.13 2.83 15.61
C LEU A 256 -11.51 4.28 15.90
N ARG A 257 -10.54 5.04 16.41
CA ARG A 257 -10.70 6.47 16.77
C ARG A 257 -9.62 7.35 16.17
N MET A 258 -8.52 6.77 15.64
CA MET A 258 -7.49 7.54 14.95
C MET A 258 -8.04 8.12 13.64
N PRO A 259 -7.50 9.25 13.17
CA PRO A 259 -7.82 9.77 11.84
C PRO A 259 -7.56 8.73 10.76
N ALA A 260 -8.48 8.61 9.79
CA ALA A 260 -8.35 7.65 8.72
C ALA A 260 -8.68 8.26 7.36
N LEU A 261 -7.91 7.86 6.36
CA LEU A 261 -8.10 8.16 4.94
C LEU A 261 -8.30 6.85 4.17
N VAL A 262 -9.30 6.83 3.32
CA VAL A 262 -9.48 5.76 2.34
C VAL A 262 -9.41 6.36 0.95
N VAL A 263 -8.46 5.89 0.13
CA VAL A 263 -8.31 6.30 -1.27
C VAL A 263 -8.67 5.13 -2.18
N HIS A 264 -9.50 5.37 -3.19
CA HIS A 264 -9.85 4.31 -4.13
C HIS A 264 -10.13 4.84 -5.53
N GLY A 265 -9.58 4.16 -6.53
CA GLY A 265 -9.85 4.45 -7.93
C GLY A 265 -11.22 3.95 -8.39
N LEU A 266 -11.95 4.76 -9.13
CA LEU A 266 -13.25 4.35 -9.70
C LEU A 266 -13.09 3.32 -10.83
N SER A 267 -11.91 3.27 -11.44
CA SER A 267 -11.57 2.33 -12.52
C SER A 267 -10.81 1.08 -12.04
N ASP A 268 -10.70 0.86 -10.72
CA ASP A 268 -9.98 -0.29 -10.16
C ASP A 268 -10.71 -1.62 -10.45
N ARG A 269 -10.07 -2.48 -11.22
CA ARG A 269 -10.57 -3.82 -11.59
C ARG A 269 -10.00 -4.93 -10.73
N MET A 270 -8.91 -4.68 -10.00
CA MET A 270 -8.30 -5.67 -9.11
C MET A 270 -9.05 -5.77 -7.79
N VAL A 271 -9.33 -4.60 -7.19
CA VAL A 271 -10.16 -4.48 -6.00
C VAL A 271 -11.27 -3.48 -6.31
N HIS A 272 -12.48 -3.97 -6.55
CA HIS A 272 -13.60 -3.11 -6.90
C HIS A 272 -13.82 -2.02 -5.85
N VAL A 273 -14.17 -0.81 -6.28
CA VAL A 273 -14.35 0.39 -5.42
C VAL A 273 -15.29 0.20 -4.23
N SER A 274 -16.15 -0.81 -4.27
CA SER A 274 -16.99 -1.19 -3.11
C SER A 274 -16.15 -1.57 -1.87
N GLY A 275 -14.89 -2.03 -2.07
CA GLY A 275 -13.95 -2.31 -0.98
C GLY A 275 -13.57 -1.04 -0.22
N GLY A 276 -13.18 0.02 -0.93
CA GLY A 276 -12.87 1.33 -0.34
C GLY A 276 -14.08 1.96 0.33
N ARG A 277 -15.22 1.97 -0.36
CA ARG A 277 -16.48 2.48 0.23
C ARG A 277 -16.86 1.76 1.52
N ALA A 278 -16.74 0.42 1.53
CA ALA A 278 -17.00 -0.37 2.74
C ALA A 278 -15.99 -0.11 3.86
N THR A 279 -14.72 0.15 3.51
CA THR A 279 -13.67 0.50 4.48
C THR A 279 -13.98 1.85 5.12
N ALA A 280 -14.26 2.88 4.33
CA ALA A 280 -14.59 4.21 4.83
C ALA A 280 -15.87 4.19 5.68
N SER A 281 -16.91 3.48 5.23
CA SER A 281 -18.15 3.32 6.00
C SER A 281 -17.97 2.57 7.32
N ALA A 282 -16.94 1.69 7.41
CA ALA A 282 -16.68 0.92 8.62
C ALA A 282 -15.88 1.70 9.68
N ILE A 283 -15.13 2.74 9.29
CA ILE A 283 -14.28 3.52 10.20
C ILE A 283 -14.99 4.86 10.52
N PRO A 284 -15.34 5.13 11.79
CA PRO A 284 -15.97 6.40 12.16
C PRO A 284 -15.07 7.60 11.81
N GLY A 285 -15.62 8.59 11.12
CA GLY A 285 -14.90 9.81 10.75
C GLY A 285 -13.83 9.64 9.68
N ALA A 286 -13.77 8.49 8.99
CA ALA A 286 -12.84 8.30 7.88
C ALA A 286 -13.18 9.22 6.70
N GLU A 287 -12.15 9.83 6.12
CA GLU A 287 -12.26 10.52 4.84
C GLU A 287 -12.23 9.50 3.69
N LEU A 288 -13.03 9.74 2.67
CA LEU A 288 -13.06 8.91 1.45
C LEU A 288 -12.73 9.76 0.24
N LEU A 289 -11.58 9.48 -0.37
CA LEU A 289 -11.13 10.07 -1.62
C LEU A 289 -11.34 9.06 -2.75
N LEU A 290 -12.30 9.34 -3.61
CA LEU A 290 -12.55 8.57 -4.83
C LEU A 290 -11.94 9.30 -6.02
N VAL A 291 -11.08 8.62 -6.79
CA VAL A 291 -10.36 9.22 -7.91
C VAL A 291 -10.88 8.64 -9.23
N ASP A 292 -11.44 9.51 -10.06
CA ASP A 292 -11.88 9.10 -11.40
C ASP A 292 -10.69 8.77 -12.29
N GLY A 293 -10.84 7.77 -13.15
CA GLY A 293 -9.77 7.30 -14.04
C GLY A 293 -8.61 6.56 -13.36
N MET A 294 -8.53 6.53 -12.03
CA MET A 294 -7.54 5.74 -11.29
C MET A 294 -7.92 4.27 -11.28
N GLY A 295 -6.96 3.42 -11.63
CA GLY A 295 -7.02 1.96 -11.56
C GLY A 295 -6.40 1.41 -10.27
N HIS A 296 -5.65 0.30 -10.41
CA HIS A 296 -4.98 -0.38 -9.28
C HIS A 296 -3.47 -0.08 -9.28
N ASP A 297 -3.10 1.19 -9.39
CA ASP A 297 -1.71 1.66 -9.32
C ASP A 297 -1.63 3.07 -8.71
N LEU A 298 -0.42 3.45 -8.33
CA LEU A 298 -0.09 4.79 -7.87
C LEU A 298 0.49 5.56 -9.07
N ALA A 299 -0.38 6.23 -9.82
CA ALA A 299 0.04 7.04 -10.95
C ALA A 299 0.79 8.29 -10.46
N PRO A 300 1.95 8.64 -11.07
CA PRO A 300 2.75 9.81 -10.66
C PRO A 300 1.98 11.13 -10.67
N GLU A 301 1.07 11.30 -11.61
CA GLU A 301 0.21 12.49 -11.74
C GLU A 301 -0.71 12.70 -10.52
N LEU A 302 -0.89 11.67 -9.69
CA LEU A 302 -1.71 11.69 -8.48
C LEU A 302 -0.87 11.84 -7.20
N PHE A 303 0.45 11.90 -7.27
CA PHE A 303 1.30 11.93 -6.07
C PHE A 303 1.01 13.13 -5.18
N GLU A 304 0.85 14.31 -5.75
CA GLU A 304 0.51 15.50 -4.99
C GLU A 304 -0.85 15.36 -4.28
N THR A 305 -1.85 14.85 -5.00
CA THR A 305 -3.17 14.55 -4.43
C THR A 305 -3.08 13.55 -3.27
N PHE A 306 -2.25 12.51 -3.40
CA PHE A 306 -2.06 11.53 -2.34
C PHE A 306 -1.32 12.13 -1.14
N VAL A 307 -0.22 12.85 -1.38
CA VAL A 307 0.57 13.48 -0.33
C VAL A 307 -0.27 14.47 0.46
N ASP A 308 -1.00 15.36 -0.20
CA ASP A 308 -1.84 16.35 0.45
C ASP A 308 -2.97 15.71 1.29
N ALA A 309 -3.59 14.65 0.77
CA ALA A 309 -4.64 13.95 1.50
C ALA A 309 -4.07 13.18 2.71
N ILE A 310 -2.92 12.53 2.56
CA ILE A 310 -2.23 11.81 3.64
C ILE A 310 -1.79 12.80 4.73
N ASP A 311 -1.13 13.89 4.34
CA ASP A 311 -0.63 14.92 5.25
C ASP A 311 -1.77 15.57 6.05
N ARG A 312 -2.84 15.98 5.38
CA ARG A 312 -4.03 16.52 6.02
C ARG A 312 -4.63 15.59 7.08
N VAL A 313 -4.70 14.29 6.79
CA VAL A 313 -5.26 13.32 7.74
C VAL A 313 -4.26 12.99 8.85
N ALA A 314 -2.97 12.93 8.53
CA ALA A 314 -1.92 12.71 9.52
C ALA A 314 -1.84 13.87 10.52
N ALA A 315 -1.95 15.12 10.08
CA ALA A 315 -1.94 16.31 10.93
C ALA A 315 -3.03 16.26 12.03
N ARG A 316 -4.19 15.67 11.75
CA ARG A 316 -5.28 15.50 12.73
C ARG A 316 -4.91 14.57 13.89
N ALA A 317 -3.91 13.72 13.75
CA ALA A 317 -3.45 12.84 14.83
C ALA A 317 -2.60 13.58 15.87
N SER A 318 -2.09 14.74 15.53
CA SER A 318 -1.26 15.59 16.40
C SER A 318 -2.09 16.63 17.17
N GLU A 319 -3.37 16.80 16.82
CA GLU A 319 -4.27 17.67 17.54
C GLU A 319 -4.72 17.04 18.86
N PRO A 320 -4.72 17.78 20.00
CA PRO A 320 -5.30 17.27 21.24
C PRO A 320 -6.78 16.90 21.02
N ALA A 321 -7.19 15.74 21.54
CA ALA A 321 -8.60 15.36 21.51
C ALA A 321 -9.44 16.46 22.18
N ALA A 322 -10.39 17.06 21.43
CA ALA A 322 -11.28 18.10 21.88
C ALA A 322 -12.28 17.59 22.93
#